data_d5896845397848c9ca57d672a8cab19d
#
_entry.id   d5896845397848c9ca57d672a8cab19d
#
_cell.length_a   1.000
_cell.length_b   1.000
_cell.length_c   1.000
_cell.angle_alpha   90.00
_cell.angle_beta   90.00
_cell.angle_gamma   90.00
#
_symmetry.space_group_name_H-M   'P 1'
#
loop_
_entity.id
_entity.type
_entity.pdbx_description
1 polymer ?
#
loop_
_entity_poly.entity_id
_entity_poly.type
_entity_poly.pdbx_seq_one_letter_code
_entity_poly.pdbx_strand_id
1 'polypeptide(L)'
;MIEKVRVRHFKRFSDKTFDLADHVVLAGPNNSGKTTLLQAIVVWNLALQRWKVAVKDGGKRRTGVPITRKDFTAVPLREMNLLWTDCSTALRKTEAEEGKTGFPRVMEIELTGVTKPGATWALTFELRCQGSEQIYVKPSEQHLGSLPPEATALNVVHVPPFSGIGVQETRYDPPYQDLLVGQGKPGDILRNLLLEVYLREGGNEWKELTSEIKEVFGYELKPPQYEGLPYILCEYRPTGKHRKPTLDISSAGSGFHQVLMLLAFFYARPSSLLLLDEPDAHLHVILQKQIYDMLRSIAAKRGCQLVIATHSEVLIDGTSPDRIMSFFKDPHRLSVDTERDQVREALKRLTAMDILLADDSQGVLYVEGESDLNLLKSWAKVLKHPLYEKWFLKTPFWHSNKGRNPQEARAHFFALRAIKPNINAYLLLDGDNRNLADREVGADGLVIGRWTRYEAESYLVHPSAIARFLKPRVGDLLASRAHDFLQSELPPAVLTSPMGEHDYLNRTPASKTLLPGVFAAAQDSVPKDEYYLLAEQMTADEIVPEIKQKLDEMARALGVTP
;
A
#
# COMPACT_ATOMS: atom_id res chain seq x y z
N MET A 1 -0.36 -24.75 16.88
CA MET A 1 -0.41 -23.89 15.67
C MET A 1 -1.72 -23.13 15.67
N ILE A 2 -1.69 -21.83 15.34
CA ILE A 2 -2.91 -21.03 15.20
C ILE A 2 -3.45 -21.22 13.79
N GLU A 3 -4.74 -21.48 13.67
CA GLU A 3 -5.44 -21.64 12.38
C GLU A 3 -6.33 -20.44 12.06
N LYS A 4 -6.95 -19.83 13.08
CA LYS A 4 -7.86 -18.71 12.85
C LYS A 4 -7.64 -17.60 13.87
N VAL A 5 -7.83 -16.38 13.40
CA VAL A 5 -7.91 -15.17 14.23
C VAL A 5 -9.21 -14.47 13.90
N ARG A 6 -10.11 -14.32 14.88
CA ARG A 6 -11.30 -13.49 14.75
C ARG A 6 -11.13 -12.22 15.55
N VAL A 7 -11.47 -11.10 14.93
CA VAL A 7 -11.30 -9.77 15.52
C VAL A 7 -12.60 -9.00 15.39
N ARG A 8 -13.13 -8.49 16.52
CA ARG A 8 -14.33 -7.66 16.55
C ARG A 8 -14.03 -6.31 17.18
N HIS A 9 -14.46 -5.26 16.53
CA HIS A 9 -14.33 -3.86 16.95
C HIS A 9 -12.89 -3.38 17.23
N PHE A 10 -11.91 -3.92 16.51
CA PHE A 10 -10.51 -3.55 16.65
C PHE A 10 -10.01 -2.72 15.46
N LYS A 11 -9.65 -1.48 15.70
CA LYS A 11 -9.14 -0.53 14.69
C LYS A 11 -10.07 -0.50 13.46
N ARG A 12 -9.58 -0.93 12.29
CA ARG A 12 -10.37 -0.96 11.05
C ARG A 12 -11.31 -2.16 10.91
N PHE A 13 -11.20 -3.15 11.77
CA PHE A 13 -11.98 -4.39 11.67
C PHE A 13 -13.21 -4.37 12.58
N SER A 14 -14.40 -4.29 12.00
CA SER A 14 -15.67 -4.34 12.73
C SER A 14 -15.98 -5.75 13.23
N ASP A 15 -15.93 -6.74 12.32
CA ASP A 15 -15.98 -8.19 12.60
C ASP A 15 -15.32 -8.91 11.41
N LYS A 16 -14.18 -9.54 11.65
CA LYS A 16 -13.42 -10.22 10.60
C LYS A 16 -12.72 -11.45 11.12
N THR A 17 -12.75 -12.52 10.31
CA THR A 17 -12.03 -13.76 10.58
C THR A 17 -10.95 -13.95 9.53
N PHE A 18 -9.78 -14.38 9.97
CA PHE A 18 -8.60 -14.63 9.16
C PHE A 18 -8.17 -16.07 9.33
N ASP A 19 -8.03 -16.81 8.22
CA ASP A 19 -7.56 -18.19 8.21
C ASP A 19 -6.05 -18.22 8.00
N LEU A 20 -5.30 -18.65 9.02
CA LEU A 20 -3.84 -18.74 8.99
C LEU A 20 -3.40 -20.16 8.61
N ALA A 21 -2.17 -20.29 8.09
CA ALA A 21 -1.47 -21.54 7.85
C ALA A 21 -0.20 -21.61 8.73
N ASP A 22 0.56 -22.71 8.61
CA ASP A 22 1.86 -22.87 9.25
C ASP A 22 2.85 -21.75 8.92
N HIS A 23 2.70 -21.19 7.72
CA HIS A 23 3.43 -20.04 7.22
C HIS A 23 2.51 -19.21 6.34
N VAL A 24 2.32 -17.93 6.66
CA VAL A 24 1.43 -17.01 5.94
C VAL A 24 2.12 -15.70 5.62
N VAL A 25 2.00 -15.27 4.37
CA VAL A 25 2.40 -13.95 3.89
C VAL A 25 1.14 -13.08 3.72
N LEU A 26 1.07 -12.00 4.47
CA LEU A 26 0.02 -10.99 4.36
C LEU A 26 0.44 -9.97 3.30
N ALA A 27 -0.20 -10.01 2.14
CA ALA A 27 0.13 -9.20 0.98
C ALA A 27 -0.90 -8.09 0.75
N GLY A 28 -0.44 -6.86 0.55
CA GLY A 28 -1.34 -5.74 0.26
C GLY A 28 -0.66 -4.39 0.42
N PRO A 29 -1.31 -3.32 -0.01
CA PRO A 29 -0.76 -1.96 0.06
C PRO A 29 -0.61 -1.48 1.52
N ASN A 30 0.05 -0.32 1.67
CA ASN A 30 0.13 0.35 2.97
C ASN A 30 -1.28 0.69 3.46
N ASN A 31 -1.47 0.69 4.78
CA ASN A 31 -2.75 0.91 5.45
C ASN A 31 -3.87 -0.09 5.11
N SER A 32 -3.59 -1.23 4.47
CA SER A 32 -4.60 -2.25 4.16
C SER A 32 -5.07 -3.06 5.39
N GLY A 33 -4.34 -3.01 6.49
CA GLY A 33 -4.68 -3.71 7.74
C GLY A 33 -3.79 -4.89 8.09
N LYS A 34 -2.72 -5.16 7.32
CA LYS A 34 -1.72 -6.22 7.62
C LYS A 34 -1.17 -6.09 9.03
N THR A 35 -0.55 -4.95 9.34
CA THR A 35 -0.05 -4.62 10.68
C THR A 35 -1.16 -4.66 11.74
N THR A 36 -2.40 -4.28 11.39
CA THR A 36 -3.53 -4.35 12.32
C THR A 36 -3.83 -5.78 12.76
N LEU A 37 -3.75 -6.76 11.84
CA LEU A 37 -3.90 -8.18 12.21
C LEU A 37 -2.77 -8.64 13.12
N LEU A 38 -1.50 -8.30 12.81
CA LEU A 38 -0.38 -8.63 13.69
C LEU A 38 -0.58 -8.03 15.09
N GLN A 39 -0.98 -6.77 15.15
CA GLN A 39 -1.25 -6.07 16.41
C GLN A 39 -2.41 -6.71 17.20
N ALA A 40 -3.45 -7.21 16.55
CA ALA A 40 -4.53 -7.92 17.23
C ALA A 40 -4.01 -9.16 17.96
N ILE A 41 -3.13 -9.94 17.33
CA ILE A 41 -2.50 -11.12 17.94
C ILE A 41 -1.61 -10.72 19.12
N VAL A 42 -0.85 -9.62 18.98
CA VAL A 42 0.00 -9.11 20.09
C VAL A 42 -0.83 -8.62 21.26
N VAL A 43 -1.96 -7.94 21.01
CA VAL A 43 -2.91 -7.49 22.05
C VAL A 43 -3.53 -8.68 22.77
N TRP A 44 -3.92 -9.72 22.03
CA TRP A 44 -4.41 -10.96 22.62
C TRP A 44 -3.35 -11.62 23.52
N ASN A 45 -2.09 -11.68 23.06
CA ASN A 45 -1.00 -12.22 23.85
C ASN A 45 -0.76 -11.41 25.14
N LEU A 46 -0.79 -10.08 25.05
CA LEU A 46 -0.68 -9.20 26.22
C LEU A 46 -1.83 -9.47 27.22
N ALA A 47 -3.07 -9.60 26.74
CA ALA A 47 -4.22 -9.94 27.57
C ALA A 47 -4.03 -11.29 28.28
N LEU A 48 -3.55 -12.30 27.57
CA LEU A 48 -3.22 -13.61 28.12
C LEU A 48 -2.15 -13.51 29.24
N GLN A 49 -1.06 -12.82 29.00
CA GLN A 49 0.03 -12.68 29.99
C GLN A 49 -0.46 -11.93 31.25
N ARG A 50 -1.22 -10.85 31.10
CA ARG A 50 -1.78 -10.08 32.21
C ARG A 50 -2.81 -10.90 33.00
N TRP A 51 -3.63 -11.68 32.31
CA TRP A 51 -4.57 -12.59 32.97
C TRP A 51 -3.85 -13.67 33.77
N LYS A 52 -2.84 -14.33 33.20
CA LYS A 52 -2.02 -15.37 33.87
C LYS A 52 -1.38 -14.85 35.15
N VAL A 53 -0.81 -13.63 35.11
CA VAL A 53 -0.23 -12.99 36.32
C VAL A 53 -1.28 -12.73 37.38
N ALA A 54 -2.46 -12.27 36.99
CA ALA A 54 -3.53 -11.92 37.93
C ALA A 54 -4.23 -13.14 38.58
N VAL A 55 -4.11 -14.34 37.97
CA VAL A 55 -4.75 -15.59 38.44
C VAL A 55 -3.73 -16.57 39.03
N LYS A 56 -2.45 -16.17 39.18
CA LYS A 56 -1.34 -17.04 39.59
C LYS A 56 -1.57 -17.88 40.88
N ASP A 57 -2.48 -17.49 41.73
CA ASP A 57 -2.70 -18.14 43.05
C ASP A 57 -3.95 -19.03 43.12
N GLY A 58 -4.41 -19.57 41.98
CA GLY A 58 -5.56 -20.50 41.95
C GLY A 58 -6.92 -19.84 42.26
N GLY A 59 -6.96 -18.53 42.33
CA GLY A 59 -8.15 -17.73 42.56
C GLY A 59 -9.08 -17.72 41.34
N LYS A 60 -10.36 -18.11 41.51
CA LYS A 60 -11.40 -17.91 40.50
C LYS A 60 -11.72 -16.43 40.36
N ARG A 61 -11.09 -15.74 39.40
CA ARG A 61 -11.38 -14.33 39.13
C ARG A 61 -12.52 -14.21 38.10
N ARG A 62 -13.57 -13.45 38.46
CA ARG A 62 -14.72 -13.15 37.59
C ARG A 62 -14.65 -11.74 36.98
N THR A 63 -13.84 -10.86 37.57
CA THR A 63 -13.70 -9.46 37.15
C THR A 63 -12.52 -9.30 36.21
N GLY A 64 -12.62 -8.38 35.24
CA GLY A 64 -11.54 -8.06 34.32
C GLY A 64 -10.25 -7.59 35.02
N VAL A 65 -9.12 -7.80 34.37
CA VAL A 65 -7.80 -7.32 34.80
C VAL A 65 -7.55 -5.96 34.18
N PRO A 66 -7.21 -4.92 34.95
CA PRO A 66 -6.89 -3.62 34.39
C PRO A 66 -5.52 -3.63 33.70
N ILE A 67 -5.43 -2.96 32.56
CA ILE A 67 -4.19 -2.65 31.86
C ILE A 67 -4.17 -1.15 31.64
N THR A 68 -3.15 -0.48 32.19
CA THR A 68 -2.97 0.95 31.99
C THR A 68 -2.26 1.20 30.65
N ARG A 69 -2.38 2.41 30.10
CA ARG A 69 -1.69 2.79 28.87
C ARG A 69 -0.16 2.65 28.97
N LYS A 70 0.40 2.88 30.15
CA LYS A 70 1.84 2.70 30.40
C LYS A 70 2.27 1.23 30.33
N ASP A 71 1.39 0.32 30.75
CA ASP A 71 1.64 -1.12 30.74
C ASP A 71 1.24 -1.78 29.41
N PHE A 72 0.66 -1.02 28.50
CA PHE A 72 0.20 -1.51 27.20
C PHE A 72 1.35 -1.49 26.19
N THR A 73 2.15 -2.55 26.21
CA THR A 73 3.36 -2.69 25.38
C THR A 73 3.09 -3.30 23.99
N ALA A 74 1.84 -3.68 23.70
CA ALA A 74 1.51 -4.37 22.46
C ALA A 74 1.50 -3.46 21.22
N VAL A 75 1.09 -2.21 21.39
CA VAL A 75 0.94 -1.22 20.31
C VAL A 75 1.22 0.16 20.86
N PRO A 76 1.96 1.03 20.16
CA PRO A 76 2.14 2.42 20.60
C PRO A 76 0.81 3.17 20.48
N LEU A 77 0.31 3.73 21.60
CA LEU A 77 -0.97 4.42 21.66
C LEU A 77 -0.86 5.72 22.45
N ARG A 78 -1.49 6.77 21.92
CA ARG A 78 -1.70 8.02 22.64
C ARG A 78 -2.86 7.90 23.64
N GLU A 79 -3.93 7.22 23.24
CA GLU A 79 -5.16 7.01 24.02
C GLU A 79 -5.70 5.60 23.76
N MET A 80 -6.31 4.96 24.74
CA MET A 80 -6.76 3.58 24.64
C MET A 80 -7.96 3.39 23.69
N ASN A 81 -8.83 4.38 23.54
CA ASN A 81 -9.97 4.36 22.61
C ASN A 81 -9.55 4.20 21.13
N LEU A 82 -8.30 4.56 20.77
CA LEU A 82 -7.75 4.37 19.42
C LEU A 82 -7.64 2.89 19.00
N LEU A 83 -7.81 1.96 19.92
CA LEU A 83 -7.92 0.53 19.61
C LEU A 83 -9.28 0.16 19.02
N TRP A 84 -10.35 0.92 19.30
CA TRP A 84 -11.70 0.62 18.85
C TRP A 84 -11.96 1.14 17.44
N THR A 85 -12.78 0.39 16.70
CA THR A 85 -13.24 0.82 15.38
C THR A 85 -13.94 2.18 15.49
N ASP A 86 -13.57 3.11 14.60
CA ASP A 86 -14.04 4.51 14.59
C ASP A 86 -13.77 5.26 15.91
N CYS A 87 -12.80 4.82 16.71
CA CYS A 87 -12.49 5.34 18.06
C CYS A 87 -13.72 5.34 19.00
N SER A 88 -14.75 4.54 18.69
CA SER A 88 -16.02 4.52 19.41
C SER A 88 -16.07 3.36 20.41
N THR A 89 -16.07 3.70 21.69
CA THR A 89 -16.10 2.73 22.81
C THR A 89 -17.49 2.43 23.31
N ALA A 90 -18.53 3.07 22.74
CA ALA A 90 -19.94 2.84 23.05
C ALA A 90 -20.71 2.42 21.80
N LEU A 91 -21.76 1.61 21.96
CA LEU A 91 -22.65 1.23 20.88
C LEU A 91 -23.43 2.44 20.36
N ARG A 92 -23.50 2.62 19.04
CA ARG A 92 -24.31 3.64 18.37
C ARG A 92 -25.80 3.20 18.36
N LYS A 93 -26.72 4.15 18.23
CA LYS A 93 -28.17 3.87 18.11
C LYS A 93 -28.53 2.88 17.00
N THR A 94 -27.77 2.89 15.91
CA THR A 94 -27.95 2.00 14.76
C THR A 94 -27.47 0.57 14.98
N GLU A 95 -26.65 0.34 16.00
CA GLU A 95 -26.07 -0.97 16.34
C GLU A 95 -26.71 -1.61 17.57
N ALA A 96 -27.53 -0.84 18.29
CA ALA A 96 -28.19 -1.29 19.51
C ALA A 96 -29.56 -1.89 19.17
N GLU A 97 -29.85 -3.07 19.73
CA GLU A 97 -31.24 -3.52 19.89
C GLU A 97 -32.03 -2.45 20.67
N GLU A 98 -33.34 -2.32 20.38
CA GLU A 98 -34.20 -1.33 21.04
C GLU A 98 -33.94 -1.25 22.56
N GLY A 99 -33.55 -0.07 23.06
CA GLY A 99 -33.31 0.20 24.48
C GLY A 99 -31.86 0.09 24.98
N LYS A 100 -30.87 -0.30 24.14
CA LYS A 100 -29.46 -0.50 24.57
C LYS A 100 -28.49 0.58 24.13
N THR A 101 -28.92 1.81 23.96
CA THR A 101 -28.03 2.93 23.61
C THR A 101 -27.11 3.31 24.79
N GLY A 102 -25.80 3.49 24.51
CA GLY A 102 -24.81 3.89 25.51
C GLY A 102 -24.12 2.75 26.23
N PHE A 103 -24.40 1.49 25.88
CA PHE A 103 -23.66 0.35 26.41
C PHE A 103 -22.22 0.31 25.86
N PRO A 104 -21.25 -0.17 26.67
CA PRO A 104 -19.87 -0.30 26.23
C PRO A 104 -19.76 -1.23 25.01
N ARG A 105 -19.05 -0.77 23.97
CA ARG A 105 -18.67 -1.62 22.83
C ARG A 105 -17.53 -2.52 23.27
N VAL A 106 -17.79 -3.81 23.41
CA VAL A 106 -16.78 -4.81 23.78
C VAL A 106 -15.97 -5.15 22.54
N MET A 107 -14.64 -5.03 22.64
CA MET A 107 -13.72 -5.55 21.65
C MET A 107 -13.42 -7.01 21.96
N GLU A 108 -13.42 -7.87 20.95
CA GLU A 108 -13.12 -9.28 21.11
C GLU A 108 -12.02 -9.70 20.16
N ILE A 109 -11.05 -10.44 20.68
CA ILE A 109 -9.99 -11.06 19.88
C ILE A 109 -9.95 -12.53 20.26
N GLU A 110 -10.23 -13.39 19.27
CA GLU A 110 -10.24 -14.84 19.42
C GLU A 110 -9.13 -15.47 18.60
N LEU A 111 -8.36 -16.34 19.20
CA LEU A 111 -7.45 -17.22 18.51
C LEU A 111 -7.95 -18.66 18.61
N THR A 112 -7.97 -19.34 17.47
CA THR A 112 -8.27 -20.77 17.36
C THR A 112 -7.04 -21.48 16.83
N GLY A 113 -6.72 -22.62 17.41
CA GLY A 113 -5.58 -23.41 16.97
C GLY A 113 -5.83 -24.90 17.04
N VAL A 114 -4.88 -25.66 16.49
CA VAL A 114 -4.89 -27.12 16.49
C VAL A 114 -3.65 -27.66 17.15
N THR A 115 -3.83 -28.68 17.98
CA THR A 115 -2.75 -29.48 18.54
C THR A 115 -2.55 -30.76 17.74
N LYS A 116 -1.35 -31.36 17.82
CA LYS A 116 -1.14 -32.73 17.34
C LYS A 116 -1.61 -33.71 18.46
N PRO A 117 -2.58 -34.60 18.17
CA PRO A 117 -3.07 -35.07 16.88
C PRO A 117 -4.49 -34.60 16.49
N GLY A 118 -4.76 -33.29 16.42
CA GLY A 118 -5.99 -32.81 15.81
C GLY A 118 -7.06 -32.25 16.76
N ALA A 119 -6.77 -32.10 18.07
CA ALA A 119 -7.67 -31.39 18.97
C ALA A 119 -7.63 -29.87 18.71
N THR A 120 -8.78 -29.27 18.54
CA THR A 120 -8.94 -27.82 18.38
C THR A 120 -9.08 -27.13 19.73
N TRP A 121 -8.54 -25.94 19.85
CA TRP A 121 -8.76 -25.06 20.99
C TRP A 121 -9.13 -23.65 20.48
N ALA A 122 -9.87 -22.92 21.29
CA ALA A 122 -10.20 -21.52 21.04
C ALA A 122 -10.10 -20.74 22.35
N LEU A 123 -9.62 -19.51 22.28
CA LEU A 123 -9.60 -18.62 23.43
C LEU A 123 -9.86 -17.19 22.97
N THR A 124 -10.97 -16.62 23.48
CA THR A 124 -11.39 -15.25 23.23
C THR A 124 -11.06 -14.39 24.44
N PHE A 125 -10.44 -13.22 24.21
CA PHE A 125 -10.36 -12.14 25.19
C PHE A 125 -11.33 -11.02 24.83
N GLU A 126 -12.09 -10.59 25.85
CA GLU A 126 -12.93 -9.40 25.83
C GLU A 126 -12.15 -8.22 26.42
N LEU A 127 -12.14 -7.10 25.70
CA LEU A 127 -11.52 -5.85 26.14
C LEU A 127 -12.60 -4.77 26.25
N ARG A 128 -12.60 -4.06 27.38
CA ARG A 128 -13.54 -2.95 27.66
C ARG A 128 -12.78 -1.69 28.00
N CYS A 129 -13.12 -0.60 27.33
CA CYS A 129 -12.52 0.70 27.58
C CYS A 129 -13.08 1.31 28.89
N GLN A 130 -12.18 1.80 29.72
CA GLN A 130 -12.52 2.51 30.96
C GLN A 130 -12.03 3.99 30.93
N GLY A 131 -11.90 4.55 29.76
CA GLY A 131 -11.39 5.90 29.54
C GLY A 131 -10.12 5.92 28.69
N SER A 132 -9.48 7.07 28.57
CA SER A 132 -8.30 7.24 27.70
C SER A 132 -7.06 6.48 28.20
N GLU A 133 -6.97 6.19 29.49
CA GLU A 133 -5.75 5.67 30.12
C GLU A 133 -5.82 4.20 30.53
N GLN A 134 -7.00 3.55 30.47
CA GLN A 134 -7.17 2.21 31.01
C GLN A 134 -8.19 1.37 30.26
N ILE A 135 -7.89 0.08 30.14
CA ILE A 135 -8.81 -0.95 29.65
C ILE A 135 -8.90 -2.09 30.66
N TYR A 136 -9.99 -2.85 30.62
CA TYR A 136 -10.13 -4.12 31.34
C TYR A 136 -10.13 -5.26 30.34
N VAL A 137 -9.39 -6.32 30.65
CA VAL A 137 -9.34 -7.54 29.85
C VAL A 137 -9.81 -8.73 30.68
N LYS A 138 -10.60 -9.60 30.06
CA LYS A 138 -11.00 -10.90 30.64
C LYS A 138 -11.16 -11.93 29.52
N PRO A 139 -10.92 -13.22 29.78
CA PRO A 139 -11.35 -14.26 28.85
C PRO A 139 -12.89 -14.32 28.80
N SER A 140 -13.42 -14.88 27.72
CA SER A 140 -14.84 -15.15 27.59
C SER A 140 -15.35 -16.02 28.77
N GLU A 141 -16.65 -15.97 29.08
CA GLU A 141 -17.23 -16.60 30.27
C GLU A 141 -16.90 -18.08 30.39
N GLN A 142 -16.85 -18.80 29.29
CA GLN A 142 -16.49 -20.23 29.25
C GLN A 142 -15.06 -20.52 29.74
N HIS A 143 -14.16 -19.56 29.69
CA HIS A 143 -12.74 -19.70 30.03
C HIS A 143 -12.32 -18.99 31.33
N LEU A 144 -13.28 -18.40 32.06
CA LEU A 144 -13.00 -17.74 33.34
C LEU A 144 -12.42 -18.70 34.40
N GLY A 145 -12.82 -19.99 34.36
CA GLY A 145 -12.35 -21.00 35.30
C GLY A 145 -11.08 -21.74 34.91
N SER A 146 -10.83 -21.87 33.60
CA SER A 146 -9.67 -22.60 33.07
C SER A 146 -9.40 -22.18 31.65
N LEU A 147 -8.15 -21.79 31.38
CA LEU A 147 -7.69 -21.49 30.03
C LEU A 147 -7.22 -22.77 29.33
N PRO A 148 -7.39 -22.91 28.01
CA PRO A 148 -6.81 -24.02 27.26
C PRO A 148 -5.28 -24.07 27.47
N PRO A 149 -4.72 -25.23 27.89
CA PRO A 149 -3.29 -25.38 28.13
C PRO A 149 -2.44 -24.98 26.91
N GLU A 150 -2.91 -25.32 25.73
CA GLU A 150 -2.26 -25.05 24.46
C GLU A 150 -2.16 -23.53 24.16
N ALA A 151 -3.23 -22.80 24.46
CA ALA A 151 -3.25 -21.34 24.34
C ALA A 151 -2.26 -20.71 25.35
N THR A 152 -2.17 -21.26 26.56
CA THR A 152 -1.25 -20.76 27.59
C THR A 152 0.21 -21.07 27.31
N ALA A 153 0.49 -22.10 26.50
CA ALA A 153 1.83 -22.47 26.07
C ALA A 153 2.32 -21.66 24.85
N LEU A 154 1.42 -20.88 24.21
CA LEU A 154 1.85 -20.02 23.11
C LEU A 154 2.83 -18.95 23.57
N ASN A 155 3.93 -18.82 22.82
CA ASN A 155 4.87 -17.74 22.96
C ASN A 155 4.90 -16.93 21.64
N VAL A 156 4.28 -15.75 21.66
CA VAL A 156 4.15 -14.87 20.50
C VAL A 156 5.23 -13.81 20.57
N VAL A 157 6.03 -13.73 19.52
CA VAL A 157 7.05 -12.69 19.35
C VAL A 157 6.69 -11.84 18.14
N HIS A 158 6.67 -10.53 18.31
CA HIS A 158 6.43 -9.55 17.26
C HIS A 158 7.71 -8.76 16.99
N VAL A 159 8.12 -8.73 15.74
CA VAL A 159 9.21 -7.88 15.27
C VAL A 159 8.60 -6.77 14.42
N PRO A 160 8.50 -5.55 14.98
CA PRO A 160 7.98 -4.40 14.25
C PRO A 160 8.95 -3.96 13.15
N PRO A 161 8.54 -3.05 12.24
CA PRO A 161 9.42 -2.51 11.21
C PRO A 161 10.69 -1.90 11.80
N PHE A 162 11.79 -2.07 11.10
CA PHE A 162 13.09 -1.58 11.55
C PHE A 162 13.17 -0.06 11.52
N SER A 163 13.62 0.54 12.64
CA SER A 163 13.72 1.99 12.82
C SER A 163 15.16 2.53 12.89
N GLY A 164 16.16 1.69 12.57
CA GLY A 164 17.58 2.03 12.76
C GLY A 164 18.11 1.55 14.12
N ILE A 165 19.42 1.68 14.33
CA ILE A 165 20.09 1.36 15.61
C ILE A 165 20.81 2.57 16.18
N GLY A 166 20.87 2.64 17.50
CA GLY A 166 21.65 3.66 18.22
C GLY A 166 23.16 3.37 18.15
N VAL A 167 23.97 4.41 18.35
CA VAL A 167 25.44 4.27 18.45
C VAL A 167 25.84 3.51 19.72
N GLN A 168 25.10 3.71 20.81
CA GLN A 168 25.33 3.08 22.11
C GLN A 168 24.01 2.54 22.66
N GLU A 169 24.09 1.42 23.37
CA GLU A 169 22.95 0.75 23.98
C GLU A 169 23.40 0.19 25.34
N THR A 170 22.72 0.63 26.39
CA THR A 170 22.98 0.13 27.75
C THR A 170 22.29 -1.22 27.95
N ARG A 171 22.65 -1.94 29.01
CA ARG A 171 21.98 -3.19 29.36
C ARG A 171 20.60 -2.87 29.96
N TYR A 172 19.54 -3.45 29.34
CA TYR A 172 18.16 -3.29 29.76
C TYR A 172 17.59 -4.59 30.31
N ASP A 173 16.68 -4.47 31.28
CA ASP A 173 15.88 -5.60 31.76
C ASP A 173 14.84 -5.99 30.71
N PRO A 174 14.46 -7.29 30.62
CA PRO A 174 13.51 -7.79 29.64
C PRO A 174 12.18 -7.01 29.57
N PRO A 175 11.55 -6.58 30.71
CA PRO A 175 10.33 -5.77 30.63
C PRO A 175 10.52 -4.42 29.93
N TYR A 176 11.69 -3.79 30.10
CA TYR A 176 11.98 -2.53 29.42
C TYR A 176 12.29 -2.73 27.93
N GLN A 177 12.94 -3.84 27.59
CA GLN A 177 13.11 -4.22 26.17
C GLN A 177 11.75 -4.41 25.49
N ASP A 178 10.81 -5.13 26.12
CA ASP A 178 9.46 -5.34 25.59
C ASP A 178 8.71 -4.01 25.41
N LEU A 179 8.90 -3.06 26.33
CA LEU A 179 8.36 -1.70 26.21
C LEU A 179 8.90 -0.99 24.96
N LEU A 180 10.21 -1.05 24.71
CA LEU A 180 10.84 -0.43 23.54
C LEU A 180 10.34 -1.07 22.23
N VAL A 181 10.20 -2.39 22.19
CA VAL A 181 9.60 -3.10 21.04
C VAL A 181 8.17 -2.61 20.80
N GLY A 182 7.35 -2.55 21.84
CA GLY A 182 5.97 -2.06 21.76
C GLY A 182 5.86 -0.59 21.35
N GLN A 183 6.90 0.22 21.60
CA GLN A 183 7.01 1.60 21.13
C GLN A 183 7.49 1.71 19.67
N GLY A 184 7.74 0.59 18.98
CA GLY A 184 8.27 0.58 17.62
C GLY A 184 9.75 0.92 17.53
N LYS A 185 10.52 0.65 18.60
CA LYS A 185 11.97 0.90 18.69
C LYS A 185 12.78 -0.38 18.86
N PRO A 186 12.62 -1.38 17.96
CA PRO A 186 13.34 -2.64 18.08
C PRO A 186 14.85 -2.46 17.95
N GLY A 187 15.30 -1.42 17.24
CA GLY A 187 16.72 -1.12 17.06
C GLY A 187 17.45 -0.69 18.34
N ASP A 188 16.72 -0.16 19.31
CA ASP A 188 17.29 0.29 20.59
C ASP A 188 17.60 -0.88 21.54
N ILE A 189 17.26 -2.12 21.17
CA ILE A 189 17.53 -3.34 21.96
C ILE A 189 18.36 -4.40 21.20
N LEU A 190 18.86 -4.09 20.02
CA LEU A 190 19.60 -5.06 19.19
C LEU A 190 20.81 -5.64 19.91
N ARG A 191 21.60 -4.80 20.57
CA ARG A 191 22.79 -5.24 21.30
C ARG A 191 22.44 -6.08 22.52
N ASN A 192 21.32 -5.76 23.21
CA ASN A 192 20.79 -6.58 24.29
C ASN A 192 20.37 -7.97 23.78
N LEU A 193 19.65 -8.05 22.66
CA LEU A 193 19.29 -9.34 22.06
C LEU A 193 20.53 -10.18 21.68
N LEU A 194 21.53 -9.56 21.06
CA LEU A 194 22.79 -10.24 20.72
C LEU A 194 23.51 -10.75 21.97
N LEU A 195 23.54 -9.96 23.05
CA LEU A 195 24.11 -10.35 24.33
C LEU A 195 23.33 -11.51 24.96
N GLU A 196 22.00 -11.49 24.93
CA GLU A 196 21.16 -12.61 25.41
C GLU A 196 21.44 -13.91 24.66
N VAL A 197 21.56 -13.85 23.32
CA VAL A 197 21.93 -15.04 22.51
C VAL A 197 23.31 -15.55 22.87
N TYR A 198 24.28 -14.66 23.08
CA TYR A 198 25.65 -15.03 23.43
C TYR A 198 25.76 -15.66 24.83
N LEU A 199 25.04 -15.10 25.82
CA LEU A 199 25.07 -15.58 27.22
C LEU A 199 24.27 -16.85 27.47
N ARG A 200 23.51 -17.33 26.47
CA ARG A 200 22.70 -18.53 26.61
C ARG A 200 23.60 -19.77 26.76
N GLU A 201 23.24 -20.63 27.72
CA GLU A 201 23.97 -21.87 27.98
C GLU A 201 24.07 -22.73 26.73
N GLY A 202 25.27 -23.31 26.51
CA GLY A 202 25.57 -24.18 25.37
C GLY A 202 26.08 -23.44 24.13
N GLY A 203 25.82 -22.14 23.95
CA GLY A 203 26.39 -21.32 22.89
C GLY A 203 26.03 -21.73 21.45
N ASN A 204 25.06 -22.64 21.26
CA ASN A 204 24.69 -23.13 19.93
C ASN A 204 23.98 -22.07 19.12
N GLU A 205 23.06 -21.35 19.74
CA GLU A 205 22.30 -20.26 19.08
C GLU A 205 23.22 -19.13 18.60
N TRP A 206 24.24 -18.79 19.37
CA TRP A 206 25.26 -17.83 18.94
C TRP A 206 26.06 -18.31 17.75
N LYS A 207 26.44 -19.57 17.73
CA LYS A 207 27.16 -20.18 16.60
C LYS A 207 26.31 -20.21 15.34
N GLU A 208 25.03 -20.58 15.46
CA GLU A 208 24.09 -20.57 14.34
C GLU A 208 23.91 -19.16 13.79
N LEU A 209 23.58 -18.18 14.64
CA LEU A 209 23.40 -16.78 14.25
C LEU A 209 24.64 -16.23 13.53
N THR A 210 25.83 -16.45 14.09
CA THR A 210 27.09 -15.96 13.49
C THR A 210 27.41 -16.66 12.17
N SER A 211 27.03 -17.94 12.02
CA SER A 211 27.17 -18.68 10.77
C SER A 211 26.30 -18.13 9.66
N GLU A 212 25.01 -17.85 9.97
CA GLU A 212 24.06 -17.26 9.02
C GLU A 212 24.51 -15.86 8.57
N ILE A 213 24.97 -15.01 9.49
CA ILE A 213 25.53 -13.69 9.17
C ILE A 213 26.77 -13.80 8.28
N LYS A 214 27.65 -14.78 8.55
CA LYS A 214 28.85 -15.00 7.75
C LYS A 214 28.51 -15.49 6.35
N GLU A 215 27.51 -16.33 6.21
CA GLU A 215 27.06 -16.85 4.91
C GLU A 215 26.44 -15.73 4.05
N VAL A 216 25.58 -14.89 4.63
CA VAL A 216 24.86 -13.84 3.89
C VAL A 216 25.76 -12.65 3.55
N PHE A 217 26.57 -12.17 4.50
CA PHE A 217 27.31 -10.90 4.34
C PHE A 217 28.83 -11.09 4.25
N GLY A 218 29.36 -12.27 4.53
CA GLY A 218 30.80 -12.46 4.68
C GLY A 218 31.38 -11.72 5.89
N TYR A 219 30.60 -11.53 6.95
CA TYR A 219 31.01 -10.83 8.17
C TYR A 219 31.14 -11.81 9.34
N GLU A 220 32.22 -11.67 10.09
CA GLU A 220 32.47 -12.40 11.34
C GLU A 220 32.05 -11.52 12.52
N LEU A 221 30.93 -11.86 13.17
CA LEU A 221 30.51 -11.20 14.41
C LEU A 221 31.45 -11.60 15.57
N LYS A 222 31.79 -10.61 16.40
CA LYS A 222 32.55 -10.85 17.62
C LYS A 222 31.61 -11.03 18.81
N PRO A 223 32.00 -11.80 19.83
CA PRO A 223 31.25 -11.86 21.07
C PRO A 223 30.98 -10.47 21.62
N PRO A 224 29.74 -10.16 22.05
CA PRO A 224 29.42 -8.88 22.68
C PRO A 224 30.24 -8.67 23.95
N GLN A 225 30.74 -7.46 24.15
CA GLN A 225 31.50 -7.07 25.34
C GLN A 225 30.68 -6.10 26.18
N TYR A 226 30.57 -6.32 27.47
CA TYR A 226 29.78 -5.50 28.38
C TYR A 226 30.42 -5.32 29.76
N GLU A 227 31.35 -6.19 30.12
CA GLU A 227 32.05 -6.13 31.40
C GLU A 227 33.00 -4.93 31.45
N GLY A 228 32.82 -4.07 32.47
CA GLY A 228 33.62 -2.85 32.63
C GLY A 228 33.26 -1.73 31.67
N LEU A 229 32.21 -1.89 30.86
CA LEU A 229 31.71 -0.86 29.93
C LEU A 229 30.32 -0.37 30.36
N PRO A 230 30.01 0.94 30.19
CA PRO A 230 28.68 1.49 30.47
C PRO A 230 27.65 1.13 29.38
N TYR A 231 28.05 0.49 28.30
CA TYR A 231 27.23 0.08 27.18
C TYR A 231 27.68 -1.30 26.66
N ILE A 232 26.85 -1.92 25.81
CA ILE A 232 27.16 -3.18 25.14
C ILE A 232 27.90 -2.87 23.84
N LEU A 233 29.14 -3.35 23.72
CA LEU A 233 29.94 -3.24 22.51
C LEU A 233 29.72 -4.48 21.64
N CYS A 234 29.20 -4.26 20.42
CA CYS A 234 29.02 -5.31 19.41
C CYS A 234 29.82 -4.96 18.16
N GLU A 235 30.71 -5.85 17.78
CA GLU A 235 31.63 -5.63 16.67
C GLU A 235 31.54 -6.74 15.61
N TYR A 236 31.92 -6.39 14.38
CA TYR A 236 32.06 -7.34 13.28
C TYR A 236 33.34 -7.07 12.49
N ARG A 237 33.78 -8.08 11.78
CA ARG A 237 34.95 -7.99 10.89
C ARG A 237 34.59 -8.58 9.52
N PRO A 238 34.76 -7.83 8.41
CA PRO A 238 34.60 -8.39 7.08
C PRO A 238 35.62 -9.50 6.82
N THR A 239 35.18 -10.64 6.30
CA THR A 239 36.06 -11.74 5.89
C THR A 239 36.77 -11.41 4.58
N GLY A 240 38.03 -11.86 4.37
CA GLY A 240 38.75 -11.62 3.14
C GLY A 240 40.25 -11.97 3.26
N LYS A 241 40.97 -11.90 2.12
CA LYS A 241 42.41 -12.25 2.02
C LYS A 241 43.33 -11.33 2.83
N HIS A 242 42.91 -10.07 3.09
CA HIS A 242 43.68 -9.12 3.87
C HIS A 242 42.99 -8.87 5.23
N ARG A 243 43.82 -8.68 6.28
CA ARG A 243 43.30 -8.37 7.62
C ARG A 243 42.58 -7.02 7.59
N LYS A 244 41.24 -7.05 7.72
CA LYS A 244 40.41 -5.86 7.79
C LYS A 244 40.22 -5.42 9.23
N PRO A 245 39.98 -4.13 9.49
CA PRO A 245 39.69 -3.63 10.82
C PRO A 245 38.41 -4.25 11.38
N THR A 246 38.31 -4.35 12.68
CA THR A 246 37.08 -4.65 13.40
C THR A 246 36.30 -3.34 13.53
N LEU A 247 35.00 -3.39 13.26
CA LEU A 247 34.11 -2.24 13.21
C LEU A 247 32.94 -2.48 14.15
N ASP A 248 32.43 -1.40 14.76
CA ASP A 248 31.18 -1.48 15.51
C ASP A 248 30.00 -1.70 14.56
N ILE A 249 28.99 -2.46 15.00
CA ILE A 249 27.82 -2.78 14.17
C ILE A 249 27.11 -1.53 13.66
N SER A 250 27.14 -0.40 14.36
CA SER A 250 26.52 0.85 13.93
C SER A 250 27.12 1.43 12.64
N SER A 251 28.33 1.01 12.27
CA SER A 251 28.99 1.44 11.03
C SER A 251 28.55 0.66 9.78
N ALA A 252 27.74 -0.38 9.95
CA ALA A 252 27.26 -1.20 8.84
C ALA A 252 26.04 -0.57 8.14
N GLY A 253 25.70 -1.08 6.95
CA GLY A 253 24.53 -0.61 6.20
C GLY A 253 23.20 -1.10 6.79
N SER A 254 22.11 -0.38 6.47
CA SER A 254 20.76 -0.68 6.97
C SER A 254 20.29 -2.11 6.68
N GLY A 255 20.62 -2.67 5.52
CA GLY A 255 20.29 -4.06 5.19
C GLY A 255 20.96 -5.08 6.11
N PHE A 256 22.20 -4.84 6.53
CA PHE A 256 22.85 -5.67 7.53
C PHE A 256 22.15 -5.58 8.90
N HIS A 257 21.83 -4.36 9.33
CA HIS A 257 21.12 -4.15 10.59
C HIS A 257 19.76 -4.83 10.61
N GLN A 258 19.00 -4.75 9.50
CA GLN A 258 17.71 -5.42 9.35
C GLN A 258 17.81 -6.93 9.55
N VAL A 259 18.74 -7.57 8.84
CA VAL A 259 18.95 -9.02 8.94
C VAL A 259 19.44 -9.42 10.32
N LEU A 260 20.39 -8.67 10.87
CA LEU A 260 20.93 -8.92 12.21
C LEU A 260 19.83 -8.83 13.27
N MET A 261 18.93 -7.84 13.13
CA MET A 261 17.76 -7.68 14.00
C MET A 261 16.82 -8.89 13.92
N LEU A 262 16.44 -9.30 12.70
CA LEU A 262 15.55 -10.45 12.50
C LEU A 262 16.14 -11.71 13.13
N LEU A 263 17.41 -11.99 12.89
CA LEU A 263 18.10 -13.14 13.48
C LEU A 263 18.24 -13.02 15.00
N ALA A 264 18.58 -11.83 15.51
CA ALA A 264 18.68 -11.60 16.94
C ALA A 264 17.36 -11.90 17.66
N PHE A 265 16.21 -11.42 17.14
CA PHE A 265 14.91 -11.76 17.69
C PHE A 265 14.62 -13.26 17.61
N PHE A 266 14.93 -13.88 16.48
CA PHE A 266 14.68 -15.30 16.27
C PHE A 266 15.45 -16.18 17.28
N TYR A 267 16.70 -15.82 17.54
CA TYR A 267 17.57 -16.57 18.43
C TYR A 267 17.43 -16.18 19.90
N ALA A 268 17.20 -14.89 20.23
CA ALA A 268 17.04 -14.45 21.61
C ALA A 268 15.66 -14.81 22.20
N ARG A 269 14.62 -14.82 21.38
CA ARG A 269 13.24 -15.00 21.86
C ARG A 269 12.66 -16.33 21.34
N PRO A 270 12.72 -17.43 22.12
CA PRO A 270 12.06 -18.67 21.73
C PRO A 270 10.57 -18.40 21.48
N SER A 271 10.10 -18.69 20.28
CA SER A 271 8.74 -18.41 19.87
C SER A 271 8.09 -19.62 19.23
N SER A 272 6.79 -19.81 19.53
CA SER A 272 5.91 -20.74 18.80
C SER A 272 5.22 -20.04 17.63
N LEU A 273 5.10 -18.70 17.71
CA LEU A 273 4.56 -17.83 16.66
C LEU A 273 5.43 -16.59 16.53
N LEU A 274 5.95 -16.36 15.34
CA LEU A 274 6.71 -15.16 15.01
C LEU A 274 5.93 -14.30 14.02
N LEU A 275 5.70 -13.06 14.40
CA LEU A 275 5.03 -12.04 13.61
C LEU A 275 6.08 -11.05 13.11
N LEU A 276 6.26 -10.96 11.80
CA LEU A 276 7.21 -10.07 11.16
C LEU A 276 6.48 -8.99 10.39
N ASP A 277 6.74 -7.73 10.71
CA ASP A 277 6.16 -6.59 10.03
C ASP A 277 7.21 -5.92 9.15
N GLU A 278 7.05 -6.02 7.83
CA GLU A 278 7.94 -5.51 6.78
C GLU A 278 9.42 -5.94 6.95
N PRO A 279 9.71 -7.26 7.07
CA PRO A 279 11.08 -7.74 7.27
C PRO A 279 11.99 -7.51 6.06
N ASP A 280 11.42 -7.22 4.91
CA ASP A 280 12.08 -6.93 3.63
C ASP A 280 12.46 -5.46 3.45
N ALA A 281 12.00 -4.56 4.33
CA ALA A 281 12.35 -3.14 4.28
C ALA A 281 13.88 -2.96 4.27
N HIS A 282 14.37 -2.00 3.47
CA HIS A 282 15.81 -1.70 3.32
C HIS A 282 16.68 -2.81 2.71
N LEU A 283 16.10 -3.95 2.28
CA LEU A 283 16.83 -5.03 1.63
C LEU A 283 16.77 -4.91 0.11
N HIS A 284 17.93 -5.12 -0.54
CA HIS A 284 17.96 -5.27 -1.99
C HIS A 284 17.21 -6.54 -2.42
N VAL A 285 16.58 -6.52 -3.59
CA VAL A 285 15.72 -7.59 -4.13
C VAL A 285 16.32 -9.00 -4.01
N ILE A 286 17.61 -9.15 -4.35
CA ILE A 286 18.31 -10.46 -4.25
C ILE A 286 18.38 -10.92 -2.79
N LEU A 287 18.66 -10.00 -1.87
CA LEU A 287 18.80 -10.31 -0.45
C LEU A 287 17.42 -10.62 0.18
N GLN A 288 16.35 -9.98 -0.28
CA GLN A 288 14.99 -10.27 0.20
C GLN A 288 14.64 -11.76 0.05
N LYS A 289 14.90 -12.35 -1.12
CA LYS A 289 14.64 -13.76 -1.37
C LYS A 289 15.49 -14.67 -0.46
N GLN A 290 16.80 -14.41 -0.38
CA GLN A 290 17.71 -15.20 0.43
C GLN A 290 17.32 -15.19 1.91
N ILE A 291 16.97 -14.01 2.46
CA ILE A 291 16.54 -13.85 3.85
C ILE A 291 15.20 -14.53 4.09
N TYR A 292 14.26 -14.41 3.15
CA TYR A 292 12.97 -15.09 3.26
C TYR A 292 13.11 -16.61 3.34
N ASP A 293 13.90 -17.21 2.45
CA ASP A 293 14.15 -18.65 2.45
C ASP A 293 14.87 -19.11 3.73
N MET A 294 15.81 -18.32 4.21
CA MET A 294 16.53 -18.55 5.48
C MET A 294 15.56 -18.53 6.67
N LEU A 295 14.73 -17.50 6.80
CA LEU A 295 13.75 -17.37 7.90
C LEU A 295 12.78 -18.56 7.91
N ARG A 296 12.28 -18.98 6.75
CA ARG A 296 11.42 -20.18 6.63
C ARG A 296 12.14 -21.44 7.09
N SER A 297 13.39 -21.62 6.69
CA SER A 297 14.21 -22.78 7.08
C SER A 297 14.41 -22.83 8.59
N ILE A 298 14.77 -21.71 9.21
CA ILE A 298 14.96 -21.61 10.67
C ILE A 298 13.64 -21.85 11.40
N ALA A 299 12.54 -21.26 10.93
CA ALA A 299 11.21 -21.45 11.52
C ALA A 299 10.77 -22.92 11.48
N ALA A 300 10.96 -23.60 10.35
CA ALA A 300 10.64 -25.02 10.20
C ALA A 300 11.48 -25.90 11.15
N LYS A 301 12.80 -25.66 11.26
CA LYS A 301 13.69 -26.37 12.18
C LYS A 301 13.26 -26.22 13.64
N ARG A 302 12.73 -25.05 14.01
CA ARG A 302 12.33 -24.72 15.39
C ARG A 302 10.85 -25.01 15.69
N GLY A 303 10.07 -25.47 14.70
CA GLY A 303 8.62 -25.68 14.85
C GLY A 303 7.86 -24.38 15.13
N CYS A 304 8.36 -23.26 14.65
CA CYS A 304 7.77 -21.93 14.83
C CYS A 304 6.85 -21.59 13.64
N GLN A 305 5.64 -21.13 13.92
CA GLN A 305 4.73 -20.62 12.91
C GLN A 305 5.13 -19.18 12.53
N LEU A 306 5.10 -18.87 11.23
CA LEU A 306 5.52 -17.59 10.68
C LEU A 306 4.33 -16.83 10.08
N VAL A 307 4.13 -15.56 10.49
CA VAL A 307 3.20 -14.63 9.85
C VAL A 307 3.97 -13.37 9.46
N ILE A 308 4.06 -13.11 8.16
CA ILE A 308 4.86 -12.03 7.60
C ILE A 308 3.94 -11.02 6.90
N ALA A 309 3.93 -9.78 7.34
CA ALA A 309 3.29 -8.68 6.62
C ALA A 309 4.32 -8.02 5.69
N THR A 310 4.02 -7.94 4.40
CA THR A 310 4.92 -7.36 3.40
C THR A 310 4.16 -6.72 2.23
N HIS A 311 4.84 -5.85 1.51
CA HIS A 311 4.46 -5.37 0.19
C HIS A 311 5.49 -5.77 -0.89
N SER A 312 6.46 -6.64 -0.56
CA SER A 312 7.49 -7.12 -1.48
C SER A 312 6.94 -8.11 -2.50
N GLU A 313 7.09 -7.78 -3.77
CA GLU A 313 6.78 -8.68 -4.90
C GLU A 313 7.60 -9.99 -4.82
N VAL A 314 8.85 -9.90 -4.35
CA VAL A 314 9.77 -11.04 -4.27
C VAL A 314 9.30 -12.08 -3.27
N LEU A 315 8.82 -11.63 -2.11
CA LEU A 315 8.28 -12.54 -1.09
C LEU A 315 6.98 -13.19 -1.58
N ILE A 316 6.14 -12.43 -2.28
CA ILE A 316 4.88 -12.93 -2.84
C ILE A 316 5.15 -13.96 -3.94
N ASP A 317 6.08 -13.67 -4.85
CA ASP A 317 6.45 -14.58 -5.95
C ASP A 317 7.07 -15.89 -5.44
N GLY A 318 7.84 -15.82 -4.37
CA GLY A 318 8.46 -16.98 -3.69
C GLY A 318 7.50 -17.79 -2.81
N THR A 319 6.21 -17.42 -2.73
CA THR A 319 5.22 -18.05 -1.84
C THR A 319 4.11 -18.71 -2.64
N SER A 320 3.70 -19.93 -2.25
CA SER A 320 2.55 -20.60 -2.86
C SER A 320 1.26 -19.83 -2.57
N PRO A 321 0.29 -19.77 -3.51
CA PRO A 321 -0.94 -18.99 -3.35
C PRO A 321 -1.71 -19.29 -2.07
N ASP A 322 -1.83 -20.56 -1.71
CA ASP A 322 -2.52 -21.02 -0.50
C ASP A 322 -1.89 -20.52 0.81
N ARG A 323 -0.70 -19.94 0.77
CA ARG A 323 0.01 -19.32 1.90
C ARG A 323 0.04 -17.80 1.83
N ILE A 324 -0.65 -17.21 0.87
CA ILE A 324 -0.79 -15.76 0.75
C ILE A 324 -2.19 -15.35 1.16
N MET A 325 -2.27 -14.37 2.04
CA MET A 325 -3.51 -13.67 2.38
C MET A 325 -3.48 -12.27 1.77
N SER A 326 -4.36 -12.04 0.83
CA SER A 326 -4.52 -10.74 0.17
C SER A 326 -5.28 -9.76 1.07
N PHE A 327 -4.76 -8.53 1.16
CA PHE A 327 -5.37 -7.40 1.88
C PHE A 327 -5.78 -6.27 0.94
N PHE A 328 -6.00 -6.58 -0.33
CA PHE A 328 -6.40 -5.55 -1.29
C PHE A 328 -7.84 -5.07 -1.11
N LYS A 329 -8.72 -5.88 -0.65
CA LYS A 329 -10.11 -5.54 -0.37
C LYS A 329 -10.54 -6.18 0.94
N ASP A 330 -11.37 -7.19 0.82
CA ASP A 330 -11.65 -8.06 1.94
C ASP A 330 -10.53 -9.07 2.11
N PRO A 331 -9.89 -9.16 3.28
CA PRO A 331 -8.83 -10.13 3.51
C PRO A 331 -9.30 -11.56 3.22
N HIS A 332 -8.60 -12.24 2.32
CA HIS A 332 -8.87 -13.62 1.94
C HIS A 332 -7.59 -14.34 1.52
N ARG A 333 -7.57 -15.67 1.67
CA ARG A 333 -6.47 -16.50 1.16
C ARG A 333 -6.60 -16.70 -0.34
N LEU A 334 -5.48 -16.67 -1.04
CA LEU A 334 -5.43 -16.97 -2.46
C LEU A 334 -5.52 -18.48 -2.68
N SER A 335 -6.04 -18.88 -3.84
CA SER A 335 -6.25 -20.30 -4.18
C SER A 335 -5.46 -20.74 -5.41
N VAL A 336 -5.17 -19.81 -6.32
CA VAL A 336 -4.54 -20.11 -7.61
C VAL A 336 -3.41 -19.10 -7.95
N ASP A 337 -2.49 -19.54 -8.83
CA ASP A 337 -1.35 -18.71 -9.26
C ASP A 337 -1.77 -17.41 -9.95
N THR A 338 -2.89 -17.43 -10.68
CA THR A 338 -3.41 -16.23 -11.36
C THR A 338 -3.80 -15.12 -10.36
N GLU A 339 -4.36 -15.47 -9.20
CA GLU A 339 -4.66 -14.50 -8.12
C GLU A 339 -3.37 -13.93 -7.52
N ARG A 340 -2.34 -14.77 -7.31
CA ARG A 340 -1.02 -14.32 -6.84
C ARG A 340 -0.40 -13.33 -7.83
N ASP A 341 -0.43 -13.64 -9.12
CA ASP A 341 0.10 -12.78 -10.16
C ASP A 341 -0.65 -11.45 -10.23
N GLN A 342 -1.98 -11.45 -10.03
CA GLN A 342 -2.78 -10.23 -9.94
C GLN A 342 -2.38 -9.37 -8.72
N VAL A 343 -2.22 -9.99 -7.56
CA VAL A 343 -1.77 -9.30 -6.33
C VAL A 343 -0.37 -8.69 -6.53
N ARG A 344 0.55 -9.43 -7.13
CA ARG A 344 1.90 -8.96 -7.45
C ARG A 344 1.85 -7.76 -8.41
N GLU A 345 1.13 -7.86 -9.53
CA GLU A 345 1.00 -6.76 -10.49
C GLU A 345 0.31 -5.53 -9.88
N ALA A 346 -0.68 -5.75 -9.00
CA ALA A 346 -1.32 -4.66 -8.28
C ALA A 346 -0.33 -3.92 -7.36
N LEU A 347 0.49 -4.61 -6.60
CA LEU A 347 1.52 -3.99 -5.75
C LEU A 347 2.58 -3.24 -6.54
N LYS A 348 2.94 -3.76 -7.72
CA LYS A 348 3.93 -3.13 -8.59
C LYS A 348 3.46 -1.85 -9.25
N ARG A 349 2.20 -1.77 -9.63
CA ARG A 349 1.68 -0.73 -10.54
C ARG A 349 0.80 0.30 -9.86
N LEU A 350 0.14 -0.06 -8.76
CA LEU A 350 -0.84 0.81 -8.13
C LEU A 350 -0.23 1.60 -6.98
N THR A 351 -0.47 2.90 -7.02
CA THR A 351 -0.18 3.78 -5.88
C THR A 351 -1.31 3.71 -4.85
N ALA A 352 -1.06 4.20 -3.64
CA ALA A 352 -2.11 4.35 -2.62
C ALA A 352 -3.25 5.27 -3.10
N MET A 353 -2.94 6.24 -3.96
CA MET A 353 -3.93 7.14 -4.54
C MET A 353 -4.81 6.40 -5.55
N ASP A 354 -4.25 5.54 -6.41
CA ASP A 354 -5.02 4.74 -7.37
C ASP A 354 -6.03 3.85 -6.65
N ILE A 355 -5.64 3.25 -5.53
CA ILE A 355 -6.51 2.40 -4.72
C ILE A 355 -7.66 3.21 -4.12
N LEU A 356 -7.36 4.39 -3.56
CA LEU A 356 -8.36 5.28 -2.98
C LEU A 356 -9.35 5.77 -4.04
N LEU A 357 -8.84 6.24 -5.18
CA LEU A 357 -9.67 6.74 -6.28
C LEU A 357 -10.50 5.61 -6.91
N ALA A 358 -9.96 4.39 -6.98
CA ALA A 358 -10.72 3.25 -7.48
C ALA A 358 -11.93 2.91 -6.60
N ASP A 359 -11.84 3.08 -5.28
CA ASP A 359 -12.98 2.81 -4.38
C ASP A 359 -14.16 3.75 -4.66
N ASP A 360 -13.90 5.03 -4.92
CA ASP A 360 -14.92 6.05 -5.12
C ASP A 360 -15.41 6.17 -6.58
N SER A 361 -14.60 5.72 -7.56
CA SER A 361 -14.88 5.89 -9.00
C SER A 361 -15.44 4.62 -9.63
N GLN A 362 -16.38 4.77 -10.57
CA GLN A 362 -16.90 3.67 -11.40
C GLN A 362 -15.99 3.34 -12.58
N GLY A 363 -15.09 4.26 -12.97
CA GLY A 363 -14.18 4.08 -14.09
C GLY A 363 -12.96 4.97 -14.03
N VAL A 364 -11.92 4.60 -14.81
CA VAL A 364 -10.66 5.32 -14.95
C VAL A 364 -10.45 5.76 -16.40
N LEU A 365 -9.98 7.00 -16.58
CA LEU A 365 -9.61 7.57 -17.87
C LEU A 365 -8.10 7.51 -18.06
N TYR A 366 -7.66 6.96 -19.20
CA TYR A 366 -6.27 7.01 -19.64
C TYR A 366 -6.13 7.99 -20.80
N VAL A 367 -5.22 8.96 -20.66
CA VAL A 367 -4.86 9.96 -21.69
C VAL A 367 -3.33 10.09 -21.74
N GLU A 368 -2.78 10.70 -22.79
CA GLU A 368 -1.32 10.87 -22.87
C GLU A 368 -0.77 11.76 -21.75
N GLY A 369 -1.48 12.84 -21.41
CA GLY A 369 -1.04 13.77 -20.36
C GLY A 369 -2.14 14.67 -19.81
N GLU A 370 -1.72 15.54 -18.91
CA GLU A 370 -2.61 16.52 -18.27
C GLU A 370 -3.14 17.55 -19.28
N SER A 371 -2.38 17.87 -20.36
CA SER A 371 -2.84 18.73 -21.46
C SER A 371 -4.11 18.20 -22.10
N ASP A 372 -4.14 16.88 -22.39
CA ASP A 372 -5.32 16.24 -22.99
C ASP A 372 -6.53 16.27 -22.05
N LEU A 373 -6.28 16.00 -20.77
CA LEU A 373 -7.30 16.07 -19.75
C LEU A 373 -7.95 17.47 -19.69
N ASN A 374 -7.10 18.51 -19.71
CA ASN A 374 -7.56 19.91 -19.66
C ASN A 374 -8.33 20.31 -20.92
N LEU A 375 -7.89 19.84 -22.12
CA LEU A 375 -8.63 20.03 -23.36
C LEU A 375 -10.01 19.38 -23.30
N LEU A 376 -10.10 18.11 -22.90
CA LEU A 376 -11.36 17.40 -22.75
C LEU A 376 -12.31 18.10 -21.77
N LYS A 377 -11.76 18.57 -20.64
CA LYS A 377 -12.52 19.33 -19.64
C LYS A 377 -13.07 20.62 -20.23
N SER A 378 -12.26 21.36 -21.00
CA SER A 378 -12.67 22.63 -21.61
C SER A 378 -13.74 22.43 -22.68
N TRP A 379 -13.59 21.43 -23.56
CA TRP A 379 -14.64 21.09 -24.52
C TRP A 379 -15.93 20.62 -23.86
N ALA A 380 -15.83 19.79 -22.80
CA ALA A 380 -16.99 19.37 -22.03
C ALA A 380 -17.74 20.57 -21.40
N LYS A 381 -16.98 21.58 -20.93
CA LYS A 381 -17.52 22.84 -20.41
C LYS A 381 -18.29 23.63 -21.49
N VAL A 382 -17.64 23.84 -22.65
CA VAL A 382 -18.25 24.63 -23.78
C VAL A 382 -19.48 23.92 -24.32
N LEU A 383 -19.45 22.61 -24.47
CA LEU A 383 -20.55 21.79 -24.94
C LEU A 383 -21.66 21.58 -23.88
N LYS A 384 -21.47 22.07 -22.64
CA LYS A 384 -22.33 21.78 -21.49
C LYS A 384 -22.60 20.30 -21.31
N HIS A 385 -21.54 19.46 -21.55
CA HIS A 385 -21.65 18.02 -21.50
C HIS A 385 -21.71 17.52 -20.04
N PRO A 386 -22.50 16.49 -19.71
CA PRO A 386 -22.67 15.98 -18.33
C PRO A 386 -21.38 15.59 -17.62
N LEU A 387 -20.36 15.14 -18.36
CA LEU A 387 -19.03 14.84 -17.80
C LEU A 387 -18.41 16.03 -17.08
N TYR A 388 -18.66 17.27 -17.53
CA TYR A 388 -18.05 18.44 -16.91
C TYR A 388 -18.42 18.54 -15.43
N GLU A 389 -19.71 18.55 -15.10
CA GLU A 389 -20.20 18.71 -13.73
C GLU A 389 -20.09 17.42 -12.91
N LYS A 390 -20.40 16.27 -13.54
CA LYS A 390 -20.53 15.01 -12.83
C LYS A 390 -19.19 14.30 -12.60
N TRP A 391 -18.15 14.62 -13.39
CA TRP A 391 -16.85 13.95 -13.33
C TRP A 391 -15.66 14.92 -13.27
N PHE A 392 -15.48 15.85 -14.21
CA PHE A 392 -14.31 16.75 -14.25
C PHE A 392 -14.24 17.74 -13.09
N LEU A 393 -15.36 18.19 -12.53
CA LEU A 393 -15.40 19.09 -11.37
C LEU A 393 -15.26 18.35 -10.03
N LYS A 394 -15.38 17.03 -10.03
CA LYS A 394 -15.08 16.19 -8.87
C LYS A 394 -13.60 15.80 -8.89
N THR A 395 -13.22 14.83 -8.09
CA THR A 395 -11.86 14.27 -8.16
C THR A 395 -11.82 13.21 -9.27
N PRO A 396 -11.45 13.57 -10.53
CA PRO A 396 -11.46 12.62 -11.63
C PRO A 396 -10.40 11.55 -11.45
N PHE A 397 -10.77 10.27 -11.60
CA PHE A 397 -9.80 9.19 -11.62
C PHE A 397 -9.26 9.05 -13.04
N TRP A 398 -8.04 9.54 -13.22
CA TRP A 398 -7.34 9.45 -14.50
C TRP A 398 -5.87 9.06 -14.29
N HIS A 399 -5.27 8.50 -15.35
CA HIS A 399 -3.88 8.09 -15.34
C HIS A 399 -3.20 8.48 -16.65
N SER A 400 -1.95 8.95 -16.56
CA SER A 400 -1.17 9.33 -17.74
C SER A 400 -0.57 8.09 -18.41
N ASN A 401 -0.82 7.94 -19.71
CA ASN A 401 -0.20 6.92 -20.56
C ASN A 401 1.08 7.46 -21.23
N LYS A 402 2.06 7.90 -20.42
CA LYS A 402 3.30 8.59 -20.88
C LYS A 402 4.09 7.84 -21.94
N GLY A 403 4.04 6.51 -21.94
CA GLY A 403 4.76 5.69 -22.92
C GLY A 403 4.09 5.63 -24.28
N ARG A 404 2.92 6.24 -24.46
CA ARG A 404 2.06 6.09 -25.65
C ARG A 404 1.84 4.62 -26.04
N ASN A 405 2.12 3.70 -25.09
CA ASN A 405 1.98 2.28 -25.25
C ASN A 405 0.66 1.82 -24.59
N PRO A 406 -0.32 1.39 -25.39
CA PRO A 406 -1.59 0.90 -24.85
C PRO A 406 -1.43 -0.25 -23.86
N GLN A 407 -0.34 -1.00 -23.93
CA GLN A 407 -0.07 -2.12 -23.01
C GLN A 407 0.16 -1.64 -21.58
N GLU A 408 0.70 -0.42 -21.37
CA GLU A 408 0.90 0.13 -20.04
C GLU A 408 -0.44 0.46 -19.37
N ALA A 409 -1.32 1.17 -20.09
CA ALA A 409 -2.69 1.44 -19.61
C ALA A 409 -3.46 0.14 -19.34
N ARG A 410 -3.34 -0.86 -20.23
CA ARG A 410 -3.93 -2.18 -20.07
C ARG A 410 -3.42 -2.88 -18.81
N ALA A 411 -2.11 -2.88 -18.57
CA ALA A 411 -1.52 -3.54 -17.41
C ALA A 411 -1.93 -2.86 -16.09
N HIS A 412 -2.00 -1.51 -16.06
CA HIS A 412 -2.52 -0.76 -14.93
C HIS A 412 -4.01 -1.03 -14.69
N PHE A 413 -4.82 -1.08 -15.76
CA PHE A 413 -6.24 -1.43 -15.68
C PHE A 413 -6.47 -2.83 -15.11
N PHE A 414 -5.70 -3.84 -15.54
CA PHE A 414 -5.77 -5.18 -14.97
C PHE A 414 -5.40 -5.21 -13.49
N ALA A 415 -4.40 -4.44 -13.10
CA ALA A 415 -4.04 -4.29 -11.69
C ALA A 415 -5.17 -3.67 -10.88
N LEU A 416 -5.87 -2.65 -11.41
CA LEU A 416 -7.06 -2.07 -10.79
C LEU A 416 -8.21 -3.07 -10.66
N ARG A 417 -8.42 -3.93 -11.63
CA ARG A 417 -9.47 -4.97 -11.56
C ARG A 417 -9.21 -6.01 -10.47
N ALA A 418 -7.97 -6.24 -10.08
CA ALA A 418 -7.65 -7.06 -8.90
C ALA A 418 -8.24 -6.47 -7.61
N ILE A 419 -8.37 -5.14 -7.55
CA ILE A 419 -8.94 -4.42 -6.42
C ILE A 419 -10.45 -4.23 -6.57
N LYS A 420 -10.89 -3.79 -7.76
CA LYS A 420 -12.28 -3.51 -8.10
C LYS A 420 -12.67 -4.24 -9.39
N PRO A 421 -13.18 -5.48 -9.31
CA PRO A 421 -13.47 -6.32 -10.48
C PRO A 421 -14.40 -5.66 -11.51
N ASN A 422 -15.30 -4.80 -11.06
CA ASN A 422 -16.30 -4.14 -11.91
C ASN A 422 -15.89 -2.72 -12.34
N ILE A 423 -14.63 -2.33 -12.18
CA ILE A 423 -14.15 -1.03 -12.68
C ILE A 423 -14.09 -1.07 -14.19
N ASN A 424 -14.54 0.01 -14.83
CA ASN A 424 -14.42 0.20 -16.26
C ASN A 424 -13.31 1.20 -16.58
N ALA A 425 -12.89 1.24 -17.84
CA ALA A 425 -11.87 2.17 -18.29
C ALA A 425 -12.14 2.70 -19.70
N TYR A 426 -11.67 3.91 -19.95
CA TYR A 426 -11.59 4.49 -21.27
C TYR A 426 -10.15 4.92 -21.55
N LEU A 427 -9.56 4.42 -22.63
CA LEU A 427 -8.24 4.82 -23.12
C LEU A 427 -8.42 5.68 -24.37
N LEU A 428 -7.98 6.92 -24.35
CA LEU A 428 -7.98 7.78 -25.51
C LEU A 428 -6.57 7.90 -26.10
N LEU A 429 -6.42 7.54 -27.35
CA LEU A 429 -5.17 7.56 -28.11
C LEU A 429 -5.19 8.66 -29.17
N ASP A 430 -4.01 9.20 -29.49
CA ASP A 430 -3.83 10.08 -30.63
C ASP A 430 -3.99 9.34 -31.96
N GLY A 431 -4.31 10.11 -33.02
CA GLY A 431 -4.46 9.60 -34.38
C GLY A 431 -3.14 9.49 -35.15
N ASP A 432 -2.00 9.67 -34.46
CA ASP A 432 -0.70 9.55 -35.08
C ASP A 432 -0.49 8.13 -35.69
N ASN A 433 0.25 8.06 -36.84
CA ASN A 433 0.37 6.88 -37.71
C ASN A 433 1.01 5.63 -37.03
N ARG A 434 0.61 5.30 -35.83
CA ARG A 434 1.06 4.07 -35.18
C ARG A 434 0.17 2.91 -35.59
N ASN A 435 0.78 1.91 -36.23
CA ASN A 435 0.14 0.63 -36.57
C ASN A 435 -0.13 -0.23 -35.32
N LEU A 436 -1.03 0.23 -34.47
CA LEU A 436 -1.55 -0.56 -33.35
C LEU A 436 -2.97 -0.97 -33.69
N ALA A 437 -3.18 -2.27 -33.85
CA ALA A 437 -4.51 -2.81 -34.07
C ALA A 437 -5.33 -2.62 -32.77
N ASP A 438 -6.45 -1.91 -32.85
CA ASP A 438 -7.31 -1.60 -31.70
C ASP A 438 -7.81 -2.87 -30.99
N ARG A 439 -7.92 -3.99 -31.72
CA ARG A 439 -8.34 -5.29 -31.18
C ARG A 439 -7.30 -5.98 -30.29
N GLU A 440 -6.02 -5.68 -30.44
CA GLU A 440 -4.95 -6.28 -29.63
C GLU A 440 -4.86 -5.68 -28.23
N VAL A 441 -5.43 -4.49 -28.04
CA VAL A 441 -5.33 -3.72 -26.80
C VAL A 441 -6.63 -3.79 -26.00
N GLY A 442 -7.74 -4.13 -26.62
CA GLY A 442 -9.05 -4.25 -25.97
C GLY A 442 -9.05 -5.34 -24.88
N ALA A 443 -9.68 -5.04 -23.77
CA ALA A 443 -9.97 -5.99 -22.70
C ALA A 443 -11.43 -5.79 -22.27
N ASP A 444 -12.03 -6.81 -21.68
CA ASP A 444 -13.36 -6.67 -21.11
C ASP A 444 -13.36 -5.53 -20.08
N GLY A 445 -14.25 -4.54 -20.26
CA GLY A 445 -14.33 -3.33 -19.43
C GLY A 445 -13.34 -2.21 -19.80
N LEU A 446 -12.44 -2.39 -20.77
CA LEU A 446 -11.56 -1.35 -21.30
C LEU A 446 -11.99 -0.96 -22.72
N VAL A 447 -12.54 0.25 -22.85
CA VAL A 447 -12.93 0.82 -24.14
C VAL A 447 -11.79 1.69 -24.67
N ILE A 448 -11.46 1.55 -25.95
CA ILE A 448 -10.41 2.32 -26.60
C ILE A 448 -11.03 3.27 -27.60
N GLY A 449 -10.75 4.58 -27.43
CA GLY A 449 -11.01 5.63 -28.39
C GLY A 449 -9.71 6.10 -29.03
N ARG A 450 -9.79 6.52 -30.29
CA ARG A 450 -8.68 7.12 -31.01
C ARG A 450 -9.19 8.38 -31.72
N TRP A 451 -8.37 9.42 -31.70
CA TRP A 451 -8.62 10.62 -32.51
C TRP A 451 -8.43 10.34 -34.00
N THR A 452 -9.31 10.87 -34.83
CA THR A 452 -9.14 10.84 -36.29
C THR A 452 -8.04 11.79 -36.75
N ARG A 453 -7.98 12.99 -36.13
CA ARG A 453 -6.90 13.93 -36.35
C ARG A 453 -5.64 13.47 -35.65
N TYR A 454 -4.47 13.99 -36.09
CA TYR A 454 -3.15 13.56 -35.61
C TYR A 454 -3.04 13.51 -34.08
N GLU A 455 -3.53 14.54 -33.39
CA GLU A 455 -3.52 14.70 -31.93
C GLU A 455 -4.72 15.55 -31.46
N ALA A 456 -4.97 15.58 -30.16
CA ALA A 456 -6.05 16.38 -29.59
C ALA A 456 -5.96 17.87 -29.97
N GLU A 457 -4.76 18.46 -29.97
CA GLU A 457 -4.54 19.86 -30.31
C GLU A 457 -4.88 20.19 -31.75
N SER A 458 -4.93 19.22 -32.66
CA SER A 458 -5.35 19.44 -34.05
C SER A 458 -6.79 19.92 -34.18
N TYR A 459 -7.63 19.67 -33.15
CA TYR A 459 -9.02 20.18 -33.09
C TYR A 459 -9.13 21.65 -32.67
N LEU A 460 -8.02 22.26 -32.21
CA LEU A 460 -7.95 23.69 -31.90
C LEU A 460 -7.70 24.57 -33.14
N VAL A 461 -7.36 23.96 -34.28
CA VAL A 461 -7.05 24.69 -35.52
C VAL A 461 -8.36 25.19 -36.15
N HIS A 462 -8.86 26.28 -35.59
CA HIS A 462 -10.06 26.99 -36.05
C HIS A 462 -9.77 28.50 -36.11
N PRO A 463 -9.71 29.10 -37.32
CA PRO A 463 -9.30 30.52 -37.51
C PRO A 463 -10.06 31.53 -36.64
N SER A 464 -11.39 31.39 -36.54
CA SER A 464 -12.20 32.31 -35.74
C SER A 464 -11.95 32.16 -34.23
N ALA A 465 -11.77 30.94 -33.73
CA ALA A 465 -11.47 30.70 -32.32
C ALA A 465 -10.08 31.24 -31.95
N ILE A 466 -9.09 31.02 -32.81
CA ILE A 466 -7.73 31.55 -32.64
C ILE A 466 -7.73 33.08 -32.63
N ALA A 467 -8.45 33.73 -33.55
CA ALA A 467 -8.57 35.17 -33.58
C ALA A 467 -9.25 35.72 -32.30
N ARG A 468 -10.30 35.05 -31.81
CA ARG A 468 -11.00 35.41 -30.58
C ARG A 468 -10.10 35.24 -29.33
N PHE A 469 -9.26 34.25 -29.32
CA PHE A 469 -8.29 34.01 -28.24
C PHE A 469 -7.18 35.08 -28.25
N LEU A 470 -6.66 35.45 -29.43
CA LEU A 470 -5.50 36.32 -29.54
C LEU A 470 -5.87 37.82 -29.40
N LYS A 471 -7.03 38.28 -29.93
CA LYS A 471 -7.43 39.69 -29.90
C LYS A 471 -7.27 40.39 -28.54
N PRO A 472 -7.79 39.84 -27.42
CA PRO A 472 -7.64 40.47 -26.11
C PRO A 472 -6.24 40.42 -25.55
N ARG A 473 -5.35 39.52 -26.06
CA ARG A 473 -3.99 39.30 -25.58
C ARG A 473 -2.98 40.20 -26.27
N VAL A 474 -3.09 40.35 -27.58
CA VAL A 474 -2.07 41.00 -28.38
C VAL A 474 -2.61 42.17 -29.28
N GLY A 475 -3.91 42.39 -29.29
CA GLY A 475 -4.57 43.40 -30.11
C GLY A 475 -4.83 42.95 -31.56
N ASP A 476 -5.67 43.74 -32.29
CA ASP A 476 -6.15 43.37 -33.64
C ASP A 476 -5.06 43.21 -34.67
N LEU A 477 -4.01 44.07 -34.61
CA LEU A 477 -2.92 44.09 -35.61
C LEU A 477 -2.08 42.80 -35.55
N LEU A 478 -1.75 42.34 -34.34
CA LEU A 478 -0.92 41.12 -34.17
C LEU A 478 -1.81 39.86 -34.33
N ALA A 479 -3.06 39.89 -33.94
CA ALA A 479 -4.00 38.82 -34.21
C ALA A 479 -4.22 38.60 -35.73
N SER A 480 -4.18 39.67 -36.57
CA SER A 480 -4.29 39.51 -38.01
C SER A 480 -3.09 38.78 -38.62
N ARG A 481 -1.86 38.97 -38.07
CA ARG A 481 -0.67 38.23 -38.53
C ARG A 481 -0.79 36.70 -38.30
N ALA A 482 -1.42 36.31 -37.22
CA ALA A 482 -1.72 34.89 -36.99
C ALA A 482 -2.68 34.33 -38.04
N HIS A 483 -3.66 35.16 -38.49
CA HIS A 483 -4.55 34.78 -39.58
C HIS A 483 -3.81 34.64 -40.91
N ASP A 484 -2.93 35.61 -41.24
CA ASP A 484 -2.08 35.56 -42.43
C ASP A 484 -1.16 34.31 -42.42
N PHE A 485 -0.60 33.98 -41.28
CA PHE A 485 0.17 32.73 -41.10
C PHE A 485 -0.68 31.49 -41.37
N LEU A 486 -1.90 31.42 -40.83
CA LEU A 486 -2.81 30.31 -41.10
C LEU A 486 -3.15 30.19 -42.58
N GLN A 487 -3.34 31.34 -43.27
CA GLN A 487 -3.58 31.37 -44.74
C GLN A 487 -2.40 30.84 -45.55
N SER A 488 -1.17 31.09 -45.11
CA SER A 488 0.02 30.59 -45.77
C SER A 488 0.31 29.12 -45.55
N GLU A 489 -0.03 28.59 -44.37
CA GLU A 489 0.32 27.22 -43.96
C GLU A 489 -0.79 26.21 -44.20
N LEU A 490 -2.05 26.63 -44.11
CA LEU A 490 -3.16 25.68 -44.21
C LEU A 490 -3.69 25.57 -45.67
N PRO A 491 -4.05 24.35 -46.11
CA PRO A 491 -4.76 24.21 -47.37
C PRO A 491 -6.07 25.00 -47.36
N PRO A 492 -6.48 25.61 -48.50
CA PRO A 492 -7.72 26.39 -48.60
C PRO A 492 -8.99 25.67 -48.11
N ALA A 493 -9.03 24.36 -48.31
CA ALA A 493 -10.14 23.51 -47.83
C ALA A 493 -10.26 23.51 -46.29
N VAL A 494 -9.11 23.52 -45.56
CA VAL A 494 -9.13 23.59 -44.09
C VAL A 494 -9.58 24.95 -43.60
N LEU A 495 -9.18 26.02 -44.29
CA LEU A 495 -9.57 27.39 -43.95
C LEU A 495 -11.05 27.63 -44.15
N THR A 496 -11.65 27.09 -45.23
CA THR A 496 -13.06 27.28 -45.56
C THR A 496 -13.98 26.36 -44.76
N SER A 497 -13.52 25.21 -44.35
CA SER A 497 -14.28 24.22 -43.61
C SER A 497 -13.46 23.57 -42.49
N PRO A 498 -13.05 24.30 -41.44
CA PRO A 498 -12.18 23.78 -40.39
C PRO A 498 -12.78 22.61 -39.60
N MET A 499 -14.09 22.45 -39.67
CA MET A 499 -14.85 21.37 -39.06
C MET A 499 -14.83 20.06 -39.88
N GLY A 500 -14.38 20.11 -41.13
CA GLY A 500 -14.39 18.99 -42.05
C GLY A 500 -13.29 17.95 -41.76
N GLU A 501 -13.39 16.81 -42.44
CA GLU A 501 -12.31 15.83 -42.47
C GLU A 501 -11.24 16.27 -43.47
N HIS A 502 -10.01 16.35 -43.01
CA HIS A 502 -8.88 16.80 -43.82
C HIS A 502 -7.64 15.94 -43.57
N ASP A 503 -7.16 15.29 -44.61
CA ASP A 503 -5.91 14.50 -44.56
C ASP A 503 -4.73 15.30 -43.99
N TYR A 504 -4.69 16.60 -44.22
CA TYR A 504 -3.66 17.48 -43.70
C TYR A 504 -3.65 17.48 -42.16
N LEU A 505 -4.79 17.66 -41.50
CA LEU A 505 -4.91 17.68 -40.04
C LEU A 505 -4.76 16.27 -39.42
N ASN A 506 -5.02 15.22 -40.21
CA ASN A 506 -4.81 13.85 -39.77
C ASN A 506 -3.32 13.44 -39.77
N ARG A 507 -2.45 14.21 -40.49
CA ARG A 507 -1.01 13.90 -40.61
C ARG A 507 -0.10 14.94 -39.99
N THR A 508 -0.62 16.11 -39.62
CA THR A 508 0.18 17.24 -39.15
C THR A 508 0.07 17.40 -37.63
N PRO A 509 1.19 17.36 -36.88
CA PRO A 509 1.20 17.59 -35.44
C PRO A 509 0.99 19.08 -35.14
N ALA A 510 -0.24 19.49 -34.86
CA ALA A 510 -0.62 20.90 -34.65
C ALA A 510 0.12 21.53 -33.45
N SER A 511 0.33 20.77 -32.39
CA SER A 511 1.02 21.25 -31.18
C SER A 511 2.50 21.57 -31.39
N LYS A 512 3.14 20.97 -32.42
CA LYS A 512 4.57 21.15 -32.71
C LYS A 512 4.87 22.12 -33.84
N THR A 513 3.94 22.24 -34.77
CA THR A 513 4.16 23.01 -36.01
C THR A 513 3.20 24.18 -36.16
N LEU A 514 1.90 23.94 -36.12
CA LEU A 514 0.92 24.97 -36.47
C LEU A 514 0.67 25.95 -35.31
N LEU A 515 0.32 25.49 -34.13
CA LEU A 515 -0.02 26.38 -33.01
C LEU A 515 1.19 27.24 -32.56
N PRO A 516 2.41 26.68 -32.41
CA PRO A 516 3.57 27.52 -32.12
C PRO A 516 3.84 28.57 -33.17
N GLY A 517 3.67 28.24 -34.46
CA GLY A 517 3.83 29.19 -35.57
C GLY A 517 2.78 30.30 -35.53
N VAL A 518 1.53 29.98 -35.25
CA VAL A 518 0.42 30.95 -35.07
C VAL A 518 0.73 31.93 -33.94
N PHE A 519 1.16 31.44 -32.78
CA PHE A 519 1.46 32.28 -31.63
C PHE A 519 2.73 33.13 -31.86
N ALA A 520 3.76 32.57 -32.50
CA ALA A 520 4.94 33.31 -32.87
C ALA A 520 4.63 34.44 -33.87
N ALA A 521 3.77 34.21 -34.88
CA ALA A 521 3.34 35.24 -35.83
C ALA A 521 2.57 36.37 -35.10
N ALA A 522 1.81 36.06 -34.08
CA ALA A 522 1.12 37.02 -33.22
C ALA A 522 2.05 37.67 -32.18
N GLN A 523 3.34 37.34 -32.14
CA GLN A 523 4.27 37.78 -31.09
C GLN A 523 3.81 37.45 -29.68
N ASP A 524 3.06 36.35 -29.54
CA ASP A 524 2.62 35.77 -28.24
C ASP A 524 3.37 34.45 -27.98
N SER A 525 3.47 34.08 -26.72
CA SER A 525 4.05 32.78 -26.29
C SER A 525 3.04 32.07 -25.43
N VAL A 526 2.39 31.09 -26.00
CA VAL A 526 1.41 30.24 -25.29
C VAL A 526 2.01 28.85 -25.12
N PRO A 527 2.32 28.43 -23.90
CA PRO A 527 2.85 27.08 -23.65
C PRO A 527 1.78 26.02 -23.91
N LYS A 528 2.21 24.79 -24.25
CA LYS A 528 1.32 23.69 -24.63
C LYS A 528 0.27 23.37 -23.54
N ASP A 529 0.65 23.45 -22.29
CA ASP A 529 -0.20 23.21 -21.12
C ASP A 529 -1.32 24.26 -20.94
N GLU A 530 -1.25 25.40 -21.63
CA GLU A 530 -2.27 26.44 -21.68
C GLU A 530 -3.18 26.38 -22.92
N TYR A 531 -3.00 25.45 -23.84
CA TYR A 531 -3.84 25.35 -25.06
C TYR A 531 -5.31 25.11 -24.76
N TYR A 532 -5.63 24.58 -23.59
CA TYR A 532 -7.01 24.44 -23.13
C TYR A 532 -7.76 25.80 -23.03
N LEU A 533 -7.03 26.90 -22.82
CA LEU A 533 -7.62 28.25 -22.81
C LEU A 533 -8.15 28.64 -24.20
N LEU A 534 -7.49 28.20 -25.27
CA LEU A 534 -8.02 28.37 -26.62
C LEU A 534 -9.28 27.54 -26.84
N ALA A 535 -9.31 26.31 -26.33
CA ALA A 535 -10.53 25.48 -26.38
C ALA A 535 -11.73 26.15 -25.67
N GLU A 536 -11.51 26.87 -24.57
CA GLU A 536 -12.52 27.61 -23.85
C GLU A 536 -13.09 28.82 -24.63
N GLN A 537 -12.35 29.32 -25.63
CA GLN A 537 -12.81 30.41 -26.52
C GLN A 537 -13.59 29.92 -27.74
N MET A 538 -13.65 28.59 -27.96
CA MET A 538 -14.50 28.02 -29.00
C MET A 538 -15.97 28.11 -28.63
N THR A 539 -16.81 28.23 -29.64
CA THR A 539 -18.27 28.07 -29.49
C THR A 539 -18.67 26.61 -29.75
N ALA A 540 -19.86 26.21 -29.30
CA ALA A 540 -20.32 24.84 -29.53
C ALA A 540 -20.33 24.44 -31.02
N ASP A 541 -20.64 25.41 -31.91
CA ASP A 541 -20.68 25.23 -33.36
C ASP A 541 -19.27 25.12 -34.00
N GLU A 542 -18.23 25.49 -33.29
CA GLU A 542 -16.83 25.43 -33.73
C GLU A 542 -16.15 24.15 -33.23
N ILE A 543 -16.80 23.34 -32.40
CA ILE A 543 -16.29 22.07 -31.90
C ILE A 543 -16.68 20.93 -32.83
N VAL A 544 -15.70 20.22 -33.34
CA VAL A 544 -15.91 19.10 -34.27
C VAL A 544 -16.77 18.02 -33.59
N PRO A 545 -17.80 17.48 -34.28
CA PRO A 545 -18.72 16.49 -33.72
C PRO A 545 -18.07 15.27 -33.09
N GLU A 546 -16.89 14.87 -33.58
CA GLU A 546 -16.11 13.76 -33.04
C GLU A 546 -15.76 13.98 -31.55
N ILE A 547 -15.45 15.21 -31.13
CA ILE A 547 -15.15 15.53 -29.74
C ILE A 547 -16.34 15.17 -28.84
N LYS A 548 -17.56 15.55 -29.26
CA LYS A 548 -18.78 15.21 -28.53
C LYS A 548 -18.98 13.70 -28.48
N GLN A 549 -18.77 13.02 -29.59
CA GLN A 549 -18.85 11.55 -29.67
C GLN A 549 -17.88 10.90 -28.68
N LYS A 550 -16.62 11.35 -28.60
CA LYS A 550 -15.62 10.82 -27.66
C LYS A 550 -16.02 11.11 -26.19
N LEU A 551 -16.57 12.28 -25.90
CA LEU A 551 -17.10 12.58 -24.57
C LEU A 551 -18.29 11.68 -24.20
N ASP A 552 -19.19 11.37 -25.14
CA ASP A 552 -20.31 10.45 -24.94
C ASP A 552 -19.82 8.99 -24.70
N GLU A 553 -18.78 8.55 -25.42
CA GLU A 553 -18.14 7.25 -25.24
C GLU A 553 -17.49 7.16 -23.86
N MET A 554 -16.74 8.22 -23.45
CA MET A 554 -16.14 8.32 -22.11
C MET A 554 -17.21 8.30 -21.02
N ALA A 555 -18.30 9.06 -21.18
CA ALA A 555 -19.38 9.10 -20.18
C ALA A 555 -19.95 7.70 -19.93
N ARG A 556 -20.19 6.94 -20.96
CA ARG A 556 -20.68 5.55 -20.87
C ARG A 556 -19.67 4.63 -20.17
N ALA A 557 -18.40 4.71 -20.56
CA ALA A 557 -17.34 3.88 -19.98
C ALA A 557 -17.07 4.26 -18.50
N LEU A 558 -17.13 5.54 -18.15
CA LEU A 558 -16.90 6.02 -16.79
C LEU A 558 -18.15 5.94 -15.88
N GLY A 559 -19.26 5.38 -16.39
CA GLY A 559 -20.51 5.23 -15.62
C GLY A 559 -21.23 6.55 -15.30
N VAL A 560 -20.96 7.59 -16.10
CA VAL A 560 -21.65 8.89 -15.97
C VAL A 560 -22.91 8.85 -16.82
N THR A 561 -24.05 8.68 -16.17
CA THR A 561 -25.35 8.78 -16.84
C THR A 561 -25.59 10.18 -17.38
N PRO A 562 -26.09 10.35 -18.62
CA PRO A 562 -26.40 11.62 -19.25
C PRO A 562 -27.33 12.52 -18.42
#